data_6ee6c6d676316e573571ace2c121001e
#
_entry.id   6ee6c6d676316e573571ace2c121001e
#
_cell.length_a   1.000
_cell.length_b   1.000
_cell.length_c   1.000
_cell.angle_alpha   90.00
_cell.angle_beta   90.00
_cell.angle_gamma   90.00
#
_symmetry.space_group_name_H-M   'P 1'
#
loop_
_entity.id
_entity.type
_entity.pdbx_description
1 polymer ?
#
loop_
_entity_poly.entity_id
_entity_poly.type
_entity_poly.pdbx_seq_one_letter_code
_entity_poly.pdbx_strand_id
1 'polypeptide(L)'
;MDKITVYTDDSALSNGRPGSGCGWACKLMYKGQVRMKSGGAIGETNNRMEMQAVLEAMKSITDKTIPVEVYSDSNYVVETMNGHFAMKKNRDLWRKLMRERQKFTSIRFIWVKGHDKNQHNNDVDRQAVAESRKALEAQQG
;
A
#
# COMPACT_ATOMS: atom_id res chain seq x y z
N MET A 1 -6.13 0.69 -24.06
CA MET A 1 -4.87 1.36 -23.68
C MET A 1 -4.26 0.66 -22.47
N ASP A 2 -2.99 0.33 -22.56
CA ASP A 2 -2.31 -0.37 -21.47
C ASP A 2 -2.18 0.53 -20.24
N LYS A 3 -2.36 -0.06 -19.08
CA LYS A 3 -2.22 0.63 -17.81
C LYS A 3 -1.52 -0.30 -16.81
N ILE A 4 -0.89 0.29 -15.81
CA ILE A 4 -0.35 -0.44 -14.69
C ILE A 4 -1.45 -0.59 -13.65
N THR A 5 -1.71 -1.82 -13.22
CA THR A 5 -2.68 -2.12 -12.18
C THR A 5 -1.93 -2.45 -10.90
N VAL A 6 -2.29 -1.79 -9.80
CA VAL A 6 -1.63 -1.96 -8.50
C VAL A 6 -2.68 -2.34 -7.46
N TYR A 7 -2.37 -3.35 -6.66
CA TYR A 7 -3.11 -3.68 -5.43
C TYR A 7 -2.19 -3.49 -4.25
N THR A 8 -2.73 -2.96 -3.16
CA THR A 8 -1.97 -2.70 -1.93
C THR A 8 -2.72 -3.22 -0.73
N ASP A 9 -1.99 -3.61 0.32
CA ASP A 9 -2.61 -3.98 1.60
C ASP A 9 -1.61 -3.83 2.73
N ASP A 10 -2.13 -3.92 3.95
CA ASP A 10 -1.38 -3.75 5.18
C ASP A 10 -1.75 -4.83 6.19
N SER A 11 -0.89 -4.94 7.20
CA SER A 11 -1.15 -5.77 8.38
C SER A 11 -0.49 -5.12 9.58
N ALA A 12 -1.24 -4.98 10.67
CA ALA A 12 -0.68 -4.57 11.95
C ALA A 12 -1.29 -5.47 13.02
N LEU A 13 -0.48 -6.40 13.54
CA LEU A 13 -0.96 -7.44 14.46
C LEU A 13 -1.56 -6.87 15.74
N SER A 14 -1.07 -5.72 16.19
CA SER A 14 -1.59 -5.01 17.36
C SER A 14 -1.54 -3.51 17.11
N ASN A 15 -2.23 -3.07 16.14
CA ASN A 15 -2.39 -1.70 15.60
C ASN A 15 -1.79 -0.56 16.46
N GLY A 16 -0.52 -0.24 16.22
CA GLY A 16 0.18 0.87 16.88
C GLY A 16 0.79 0.54 18.23
N ARG A 17 0.65 -0.67 18.75
CA ARG A 17 1.28 -1.05 20.02
C ARG A 17 2.80 -1.15 19.83
N PRO A 18 3.59 -0.64 20.82
CA PRO A 18 5.04 -0.80 20.78
C PRO A 18 5.41 -2.28 20.68
N GLY A 19 6.34 -2.59 19.79
CA GLY A 19 6.82 -3.96 19.59
C GLY A 19 5.93 -4.84 18.72
N SER A 20 4.77 -4.38 18.25
CA SER A 20 3.92 -5.19 17.39
C SER A 20 4.49 -5.30 15.97
N GLY A 21 4.35 -6.49 15.37
CA GLY A 21 4.77 -6.71 13.99
C GLY A 21 3.78 -6.11 13.01
N CYS A 22 4.30 -5.42 12.00
CA CYS A 22 3.51 -4.77 10.95
C CYS A 22 4.06 -5.12 9.58
N GLY A 23 3.22 -5.06 8.57
CA GLY A 23 3.62 -5.36 7.20
C GLY A 23 2.83 -4.58 6.19
N TRP A 24 3.42 -4.45 5.01
CA TRP A 24 2.79 -3.86 3.83
C TRP A 24 3.14 -4.69 2.62
N ALA A 25 2.27 -4.68 1.62
CA ALA A 25 2.52 -5.37 0.36
C ALA A 25 1.85 -4.64 -0.79
N CYS A 26 2.48 -4.72 -1.97
CA CYS A 26 1.86 -4.26 -3.20
C CYS A 26 2.14 -5.24 -4.33
N LYS A 27 1.17 -5.34 -5.24
CA LYS A 27 1.24 -6.19 -6.41
C LYS A 27 1.07 -5.31 -7.64
N LEU A 28 2.06 -5.30 -8.52
CA LEU A 28 2.05 -4.47 -9.72
C LEU A 28 1.94 -5.37 -10.95
N MET A 29 1.02 -5.03 -11.85
CA MET A 29 0.77 -5.82 -13.06
C MET A 29 0.79 -4.92 -14.28
N TYR A 30 1.52 -5.35 -15.31
CA TYR A 30 1.61 -4.62 -16.57
C TYR A 30 1.94 -5.58 -17.70
N LYS A 31 1.10 -5.62 -18.73
CA LYS A 31 1.30 -6.45 -19.94
C LYS A 31 1.65 -7.90 -19.60
N GLY A 32 0.89 -8.50 -18.70
CA GLY A 32 1.06 -9.88 -18.29
C GLY A 32 2.20 -10.15 -17.31
N GLN A 33 2.99 -9.14 -16.99
CA GLN A 33 4.05 -9.26 -15.97
C GLN A 33 3.52 -8.88 -14.61
N VAL A 34 3.98 -9.58 -13.57
CA VAL A 34 3.55 -9.38 -12.20
C VAL A 34 4.79 -9.20 -11.32
N ARG A 35 4.75 -8.19 -10.45
CA ARG A 35 5.79 -7.96 -9.45
C ARG A 35 5.13 -7.78 -8.10
N MET A 36 5.66 -8.47 -7.08
CA MET A 36 5.28 -8.29 -5.69
C MET A 36 6.39 -7.57 -4.94
N LYS A 37 6.02 -6.58 -4.13
CA LYS A 37 6.93 -5.95 -3.17
C LYS A 37 6.27 -5.96 -1.81
N SER A 38 7.07 -6.15 -0.77
CA SER A 38 6.56 -6.16 0.59
C SER A 38 7.66 -5.78 1.57
N GLY A 39 7.27 -5.41 2.76
CA GLY A 39 8.20 -5.09 3.83
C GLY A 39 7.50 -5.09 5.17
N GLY A 40 8.31 -5.06 6.22
CA GLY A 40 7.82 -5.10 7.60
C GLY A 40 8.31 -3.91 8.41
N ALA A 41 7.65 -3.71 9.54
CA ALA A 41 8.00 -2.67 10.51
C ALA A 41 7.52 -3.08 11.89
N ILE A 42 7.88 -2.31 12.89
CA ILE A 42 7.52 -2.57 14.29
C ILE A 42 6.77 -1.34 14.82
N GLY A 43 5.63 -1.61 15.49
CA GLY A 43 4.90 -0.58 16.23
C GLY A 43 4.12 0.42 15.38
N GLU A 44 3.89 0.11 14.12
CA GLU A 44 3.17 0.99 13.22
C GLU A 44 1.66 0.73 13.22
N THR A 45 0.89 1.67 12.70
CA THR A 45 -0.56 1.53 12.55
C THR A 45 -0.92 0.94 11.20
N ASN A 46 -2.13 0.39 11.09
CA ASN A 46 -2.67 -0.10 9.81
C ASN A 46 -2.63 0.99 8.74
N ASN A 47 -3.08 2.21 9.08
CA ASN A 47 -3.11 3.31 8.13
C ASN A 47 -1.72 3.64 7.58
N ARG A 48 -0.70 3.68 8.45
CA ARG A 48 0.67 3.98 8.01
C ARG A 48 1.22 2.87 7.13
N MET A 49 0.90 1.61 7.43
CA MET A 49 1.35 0.48 6.60
C MET A 49 0.68 0.49 5.23
N GLU A 50 -0.60 0.81 5.15
CA GLU A 50 -1.27 0.95 3.86
C GLU A 50 -0.68 2.11 3.05
N MET A 51 -0.41 3.25 3.69
CA MET A 51 0.26 4.37 3.04
C MET A 51 1.64 3.97 2.53
N GLN A 52 2.39 3.19 3.30
CA GLN A 52 3.71 2.70 2.90
C GLN A 52 3.61 1.80 1.67
N ALA A 53 2.60 0.92 1.62
CA ALA A 53 2.39 0.05 0.46
C ALA A 53 2.15 0.87 -0.81
N VAL A 54 1.32 1.90 -0.73
CA VAL A 54 1.05 2.78 -1.87
C VAL A 54 2.31 3.54 -2.28
N LEU A 55 3.04 4.09 -1.32
CA LEU A 55 4.27 4.84 -1.59
C LEU A 55 5.32 3.97 -2.28
N GLU A 56 5.54 2.76 -1.78
CA GLU A 56 6.51 1.85 -2.35
C GLU A 56 6.11 1.39 -3.76
N ALA A 57 4.81 1.17 -4.00
CA ALA A 57 4.32 0.86 -5.33
C ALA A 57 4.61 2.01 -6.31
N MET A 58 4.29 3.24 -5.92
CA MET A 58 4.52 4.41 -6.76
C MET A 58 6.01 4.62 -7.07
N LYS A 59 6.86 4.44 -6.06
CA LYS A 59 8.31 4.59 -6.22
C LYS A 59 8.91 3.54 -7.14
N SER A 60 8.34 2.34 -7.19
CA SER A 60 8.89 1.25 -8.01
C SER A 60 8.49 1.33 -9.49
N ILE A 61 7.54 2.18 -9.85
CA ILE A 61 7.16 2.39 -11.24
C ILE A 61 8.16 3.34 -11.89
N THR A 62 8.85 2.85 -12.93
CA THR A 62 9.90 3.63 -13.60
C THR A 62 9.36 4.57 -14.67
N ASP A 63 8.43 4.10 -15.51
CA ASP A 63 7.80 4.95 -16.53
C ASP A 63 6.49 5.52 -15.99
N LYS A 64 6.56 6.74 -15.51
CA LYS A 64 5.41 7.41 -14.89
C LYS A 64 4.48 8.10 -15.89
N THR A 65 4.72 7.90 -17.19
CA THR A 65 3.80 8.34 -18.24
C THR A 65 2.70 7.33 -18.51
N ILE A 66 2.90 6.07 -18.10
CA ILE A 66 1.89 5.01 -18.25
C ILE A 66 0.77 5.25 -17.23
N PRO A 67 -0.51 5.20 -17.65
CA PRO A 67 -1.62 5.34 -16.70
C PRO A 67 -1.58 4.26 -15.62
N VAL A 68 -1.88 4.64 -14.37
CA VAL A 68 -1.84 3.74 -13.22
C VAL A 68 -3.18 3.76 -12.50
N GLU A 69 -3.64 2.57 -12.10
CA GLU A 69 -4.79 2.41 -11.21
C GLU A 69 -4.35 1.68 -9.96
N VAL A 70 -4.53 2.31 -8.81
CA VAL A 70 -4.19 1.76 -7.50
C VAL A 70 -5.47 1.35 -6.78
N TYR A 71 -5.57 0.08 -6.45
CA TYR A 71 -6.70 -0.50 -5.73
C TYR A 71 -6.31 -0.76 -4.28
N SER A 72 -7.10 -0.24 -3.35
CA SER A 72 -6.88 -0.41 -1.92
C SER A 72 -8.21 -0.62 -1.21
N ASP A 73 -8.22 -1.43 -0.15
CA ASP A 73 -9.38 -1.59 0.70
C ASP A 73 -9.44 -0.55 1.82
N SER A 74 -8.45 0.34 1.88
CA SER A 74 -8.42 1.42 2.86
C SER A 74 -9.19 2.64 2.35
N ASN A 75 -10.38 2.84 2.88
CA ASN A 75 -11.18 4.02 2.57
C ASN A 75 -10.44 5.31 2.94
N TYR A 76 -9.74 5.30 4.07
CA TYR A 76 -8.93 6.43 4.53
C TYR A 76 -7.89 6.85 3.48
N VAL A 77 -7.13 5.90 2.96
CA VAL A 77 -6.07 6.20 1.99
C VAL A 77 -6.67 6.64 0.64
N VAL A 78 -7.66 5.90 0.14
CA VAL A 78 -8.27 6.20 -1.16
C VAL A 78 -8.94 7.57 -1.14
N GLU A 79 -9.73 7.86 -0.13
CA GLU A 79 -10.46 9.15 -0.05
C GLU A 79 -9.50 10.32 0.20
N THR A 80 -8.44 10.13 0.96
CA THR A 80 -7.44 11.18 1.16
C THR A 80 -6.67 11.46 -0.14
N MET A 81 -6.26 10.41 -0.86
CA MET A 81 -5.56 10.57 -2.13
C MET A 81 -6.45 11.22 -3.20
N ASN A 82 -7.76 11.00 -3.13
CA ASN A 82 -8.73 11.61 -4.05
C ASN A 82 -9.14 13.04 -3.63
N GLY A 83 -8.59 13.54 -2.52
CA GLY A 83 -8.86 14.90 -2.08
C GLY A 83 -10.15 15.08 -1.29
N HIS A 84 -10.82 14.00 -0.90
CA HIS A 84 -12.09 14.05 -0.16
C HIS A 84 -11.89 14.18 1.36
N PHE A 85 -10.77 13.68 1.88
CA PHE A 85 -10.42 13.78 3.31
C PHE A 85 -9.20 14.69 3.47
N ALA A 86 -9.19 15.48 4.55
CA ALA A 86 -8.07 16.35 4.88
C ALA A 86 -6.92 15.53 5.50
N MET A 87 -5.69 15.95 5.21
CA MET A 87 -4.48 15.31 5.74
C MET A 87 -4.15 15.83 7.13
N LYS A 88 -4.88 15.36 8.16
CA LYS A 88 -4.72 15.82 9.54
C LYS A 88 -3.66 15.06 10.31
N LYS A 89 -3.52 13.76 10.06
CA LYS A 89 -2.55 12.87 10.70
C LYS A 89 -1.61 12.29 9.65
N ASN A 90 -0.49 11.72 10.07
CA ASN A 90 0.47 11.06 9.18
C ASN A 90 1.01 11.99 8.11
N ARG A 91 1.19 13.27 8.44
CA ARG A 91 1.59 14.30 7.48
C ARG A 91 2.93 14.01 6.83
N ASP A 92 3.84 13.37 7.54
CA ASP A 92 5.15 12.97 7.01
C ASP A 92 5.00 12.04 5.80
N LEU A 93 4.14 11.04 5.91
CA LEU A 93 3.87 10.10 4.81
C LEU A 93 3.03 10.75 3.70
N TRP A 94 2.05 11.58 4.05
CA TRP A 94 1.24 12.28 3.05
C TRP A 94 2.08 13.19 2.17
N ARG A 95 3.08 13.87 2.74
CA ARG A 95 4.00 14.70 1.96
C ARG A 95 4.76 13.87 0.93
N LYS A 96 5.24 12.70 1.34
CA LYS A 96 5.96 11.78 0.44
C LYS A 96 5.04 11.26 -0.66
N LEU A 97 3.80 10.89 -0.31
CA LEU A 97 2.81 10.40 -1.27
C LEU A 97 2.44 11.47 -2.29
N MET A 98 2.20 12.70 -1.84
CA MET A 98 1.86 13.80 -2.74
C MET A 98 3.02 14.15 -3.67
N ARG A 99 4.25 14.09 -3.18
CA ARG A 99 5.44 14.33 -4.00
C ARG A 99 5.57 13.28 -5.10
N GLU A 100 5.35 12.01 -4.76
CA GLU A 100 5.39 10.93 -5.76
C GLU A 100 4.24 11.04 -6.74
N ARG A 101 3.04 11.37 -6.26
CA ARG A 101 1.86 11.51 -7.12
C ARG A 101 2.08 12.53 -8.25
N GLN A 102 2.73 13.64 -7.96
CA GLN A 102 2.98 14.71 -8.93
C GLN A 102 3.82 14.26 -10.12
N LYS A 103 4.59 13.18 -9.97
CA LYS A 103 5.45 12.64 -11.03
C LYS A 103 4.68 11.86 -12.10
N PHE A 104 3.43 11.47 -11.81
CA PHE A 104 2.63 10.64 -12.71
C PHE A 104 1.79 11.51 -13.65
N THR A 105 1.74 11.10 -14.93
CA THR A 105 0.86 11.74 -15.91
C THR A 105 -0.60 11.46 -15.59
N SER A 106 -0.90 10.21 -15.19
CA SER A 106 -2.26 9.80 -14.82
C SER A 106 -2.20 8.69 -13.78
N ILE A 107 -2.78 8.94 -12.62
CA ILE A 107 -2.88 7.94 -11.55
C ILE A 107 -4.22 8.09 -10.87
N ARG A 108 -4.91 6.97 -10.65
CA ARG A 108 -6.22 6.93 -10.01
C ARG A 108 -6.16 6.00 -8.82
N PHE A 109 -6.91 6.37 -7.77
CA PHE A 109 -7.02 5.56 -6.54
C PHE A 109 -8.47 5.10 -6.42
N ILE A 110 -8.64 3.77 -6.30
CA ILE A 110 -9.95 3.11 -6.37
C ILE A 110 -10.11 2.24 -5.13
N TRP A 111 -11.22 2.47 -4.40
CA TRP A 111 -11.54 1.64 -3.24
C TRP A 111 -12.11 0.30 -3.68
N VAL A 112 -11.65 -0.78 -3.02
CA VAL A 112 -12.19 -2.13 -3.19
C VAL A 112 -12.56 -2.67 -1.82
N LYS A 113 -13.57 -3.53 -1.78
CA LYS A 113 -13.99 -4.16 -0.52
C LYS A 113 -12.93 -5.16 -0.07
N GLY A 114 -12.49 -5.04 1.19
CA GLY A 114 -11.54 -5.97 1.79
C GLY A 114 -12.16 -7.34 1.97
N HIS A 115 -11.30 -8.39 1.92
CA HIS A 115 -11.72 -9.79 2.10
C HIS A 115 -12.77 -10.25 1.10
N ASP A 116 -12.82 -9.63 -0.07
CA ASP A 116 -13.68 -10.05 -1.16
C ASP A 116 -13.00 -11.17 -1.96
N LYS A 117 -13.72 -11.75 -2.94
CA LYS A 117 -13.22 -12.87 -3.76
C LYS A 117 -12.14 -12.47 -4.75
N ASN A 118 -11.62 -11.26 -4.68
CA ASN A 118 -10.58 -10.76 -5.58
C ASN A 118 -9.23 -11.39 -5.20
N GLN A 119 -8.69 -12.21 -6.08
CA GLN A 119 -7.42 -12.91 -5.85
C GLN A 119 -6.26 -11.94 -5.62
N HIS A 120 -6.23 -10.84 -6.35
CA HIS A 120 -5.13 -9.85 -6.23
C HIS A 120 -5.13 -9.20 -4.86
N ASN A 121 -6.30 -8.85 -4.34
CA ASN A 121 -6.43 -8.30 -3.00
C ASN A 121 -6.02 -9.33 -1.94
N ASN A 122 -6.41 -10.59 -2.13
CA ASN A 122 -6.03 -11.67 -1.21
C ASN A 122 -4.53 -11.94 -1.23
N ASP A 123 -3.88 -11.84 -2.38
CA ASP A 123 -2.43 -12.04 -2.51
C ASP A 123 -1.65 -11.01 -1.70
N VAL A 124 -2.01 -9.73 -1.79
CA VAL A 124 -1.32 -8.68 -1.01
C VAL A 124 -1.66 -8.77 0.47
N ASP A 125 -2.88 -9.18 0.83
CA ASP A 125 -3.24 -9.42 2.23
C ASP A 125 -2.34 -10.48 2.86
N ARG A 126 -2.22 -11.64 2.21
CA ARG A 126 -1.36 -12.73 2.71
C ARG A 126 0.09 -12.29 2.83
N GLN A 127 0.60 -11.54 1.87
CA GLN A 127 1.99 -11.10 1.89
C GLN A 127 2.23 -10.08 3.01
N ALA A 128 1.30 -9.15 3.22
CA ALA A 128 1.39 -8.17 4.30
C ALA A 128 1.38 -8.87 5.68
N VAL A 129 0.51 -9.85 5.86
CA VAL A 129 0.45 -10.65 7.10
C VAL A 129 1.76 -11.41 7.31
N ALA A 130 2.31 -12.02 6.27
CA ALA A 130 3.59 -12.73 6.35
C ALA A 130 4.71 -11.78 6.79
N GLU A 131 4.76 -10.57 6.24
CA GLU A 131 5.76 -9.58 6.62
C GLU A 131 5.60 -9.12 8.06
N SER A 132 4.36 -8.95 8.55
CA SER A 132 4.14 -8.56 9.95
C SER A 132 4.61 -9.64 10.93
N ARG A 133 4.44 -10.92 10.59
CA ARG A 133 4.93 -12.03 11.40
C ARG A 133 6.44 -12.11 11.40
N LYS A 134 7.07 -11.92 10.24
CA LYS A 134 8.54 -11.87 10.13
C LYS A 134 9.12 -10.74 10.99
N ALA A 135 8.52 -9.58 10.96
CA ALA A 135 8.97 -8.43 11.75
C ALA A 135 8.88 -8.73 13.24
N LEU A 136 7.80 -9.37 13.68
CA LEU A 136 7.62 -9.77 15.08
C LEU A 136 8.66 -10.81 15.49
N GLU A 137 8.89 -11.83 14.67
CA GLU A 137 9.88 -12.88 14.93
C GLU A 137 11.30 -12.31 15.01
N ALA A 138 11.65 -11.41 14.11
CA ALA A 138 12.97 -10.77 14.11
C ALA A 138 13.23 -9.99 15.41
N GLN A 139 12.18 -9.36 15.96
CA GLN A 139 12.29 -8.63 17.22
C GLN A 139 12.47 -9.58 18.41
N GLN A 140 11.83 -10.75 18.37
CA GLN A 140 11.90 -11.74 19.45
C GLN A 140 13.18 -12.58 19.41
N GLY A 141 13.78 -12.70 18.25
CA GLY A 141 15.03 -13.41 18.04
C GLY A 141 16.22 -12.55 18.38
#